data_193a6d1d29499eb3a92004cb2bfce741
#
_entry.id   193a6d1d29499eb3a92004cb2bfce741
#
_cell.length_a   1.000
_cell.length_b   1.000
_cell.length_c   1.000
_cell.angle_alpha   90.00
_cell.angle_beta   90.00
_cell.angle_gamma   90.00
#
_symmetry.space_group_name_H-M   'P 1'
#
loop_
_entity.id
_entity.type
_entity.pdbx_description
1 polymer ?
#
loop_
_entity_poly.entity_id
_entity_poly.type
_entity_poly.pdbx_seq_one_letter_code
_entity_poly.pdbx_strand_id
1 'polypeptide(L)'
;MAGTNHPSSDTSRPAVETRQLTRVYKTRRDVTTALENVDLRVGQGELFGVLGPNGAGKTTLIKILVTLLLPTSGEALVDGLDVVRDYKHLRSRISMVSGGEQAGYGILKVREQLWMFSQFYGMNSKAARRRIDELLERLGLAEAANKQITGLSSGMRQKMNLIRGLMTDPRVLFLDEPTVALDVGAARDVRSEVQRWMREDPTRTVILTTHYMQEADELCDRVAIVNRGRIVAEGAPRALKESVDEDVIVDLQLDPGTPLLDLLRAIEGVGAASVREEDGVDRFSLLLADDAILPRVMTTVESAGRRVSGLVRRQPTLEDAFVKLVGRSMTEEEA
;
A
#
# COMPACT_ATOMS: atom_id res chain seq x y z
N MET A 1 33.38 3.38 36.51
CA MET A 1 32.97 4.16 35.34
C MET A 1 32.93 3.20 34.15
N ALA A 2 31.76 2.65 33.90
CA ALA A 2 31.54 1.77 32.75
C ALA A 2 30.77 2.60 31.70
N GLY A 3 31.46 2.93 30.61
CA GLY A 3 30.87 3.67 29.49
C GLY A 3 29.86 2.77 28.76
N THR A 4 28.61 3.16 28.77
CA THR A 4 27.58 2.58 27.92
C THR A 4 27.80 3.07 26.49
N ASN A 5 28.42 2.19 25.69
CA ASN A 5 28.45 2.37 24.24
C ASN A 5 27.03 2.20 23.71
N HIS A 6 26.34 3.31 23.44
CA HIS A 6 25.22 3.31 22.52
C HIS A 6 25.76 3.04 21.11
N PRO A 7 25.29 2.01 20.37
CA PRO A 7 25.66 1.86 18.98
C PRO A 7 25.16 3.08 18.22
N SER A 8 26.10 3.81 17.60
CA SER A 8 25.83 4.87 16.63
C SER A 8 24.86 4.32 15.58
N SER A 9 23.74 5.00 15.37
CA SER A 9 22.81 4.72 14.28
C SER A 9 23.56 4.89 12.96
N ASP A 10 23.96 3.77 12.37
CA ASP A 10 24.55 3.73 11.04
C ASP A 10 23.42 4.00 10.02
N THR A 11 23.19 5.27 9.72
CA THR A 11 22.20 5.76 8.74
C THR A 11 22.50 5.29 7.31
N SER A 12 23.59 4.56 7.08
CA SER A 12 23.95 3.99 5.79
C SER A 12 23.24 2.67 5.46
N ARG A 13 22.67 1.98 6.49
CA ARG A 13 22.08 0.65 6.31
C ARG A 13 20.59 0.75 5.99
N PRO A 14 20.10 0.15 4.88
CA PRO A 14 18.69 0.18 4.55
C PRO A 14 17.86 -0.62 5.57
N ALA A 15 16.62 -0.19 5.80
CA ALA A 15 15.65 -0.93 6.61
C ALA A 15 15.17 -2.18 5.87
N VAL A 16 15.01 -2.09 4.55
CA VAL A 16 14.69 -3.21 3.66
C VAL A 16 15.58 -3.16 2.43
N GLU A 17 16.14 -4.31 2.05
CA GLU A 17 16.89 -4.47 0.80
C GLU A 17 16.53 -5.81 0.17
N THR A 18 16.19 -5.81 -1.12
CA THR A 18 16.06 -7.04 -1.91
C THR A 18 16.99 -7.00 -3.11
N ARG A 19 17.50 -8.17 -3.50
CA ARG A 19 18.40 -8.34 -4.65
C ARG A 19 17.90 -9.48 -5.50
N GLN A 20 17.43 -9.17 -6.71
CA GLN A 20 16.89 -10.11 -7.69
C GLN A 20 15.87 -11.09 -7.09
N LEU A 21 15.06 -10.57 -6.17
CA LEU A 21 14.11 -11.37 -5.42
C LEU A 21 13.06 -11.94 -6.34
N THR A 22 12.95 -13.26 -6.37
CA THR A 22 12.02 -13.96 -7.25
C THR A 22 11.17 -14.95 -6.46
N ARG A 23 9.87 -14.99 -6.77
CA ARG A 23 8.95 -16.00 -6.24
C ARG A 23 8.12 -16.61 -7.34
N VAL A 24 8.24 -17.93 -7.50
CA VAL A 24 7.47 -18.75 -8.45
C VAL A 24 6.62 -19.71 -7.64
N TYR A 25 5.31 -19.73 -7.92
CA TYR A 25 4.40 -20.76 -7.44
C TYR A 25 4.26 -21.85 -8.51
N LYS A 26 4.49 -23.09 -8.12
CA LYS A 26 4.36 -24.24 -9.00
C LYS A 26 3.24 -25.15 -8.49
N THR A 27 2.25 -25.38 -9.30
CA THR A 27 1.22 -26.40 -9.10
C THR A 27 1.40 -27.51 -10.12
N ARG A 28 0.61 -28.58 -10.02
CA ARG A 28 0.67 -29.66 -11.01
C ARG A 28 0.27 -29.23 -12.42
N ARG A 29 -0.47 -28.12 -12.56
CA ARG A 29 -1.08 -27.67 -13.83
C ARG A 29 -0.59 -26.31 -14.29
N ASP A 30 0.05 -25.54 -13.41
CA ASP A 30 0.38 -24.15 -13.68
C ASP A 30 1.65 -23.70 -12.97
N VAL A 31 2.33 -22.72 -13.58
CA VAL A 31 3.52 -22.06 -13.03
C VAL A 31 3.29 -20.56 -13.08
N THR A 32 3.12 -19.94 -11.91
CA THR A 32 2.86 -18.51 -11.80
C THR A 32 4.04 -17.82 -11.17
N THR A 33 4.64 -16.86 -11.86
CA THR A 33 5.69 -15.99 -11.31
C THR A 33 5.04 -14.79 -10.62
N ALA A 34 5.08 -14.77 -9.31
CA ALA A 34 4.48 -13.71 -8.52
C ALA A 34 5.43 -12.54 -8.26
N LEU A 35 6.74 -12.79 -8.23
CA LEU A 35 7.81 -11.78 -8.19
C LEU A 35 8.92 -12.21 -9.12
N GLU A 36 9.46 -11.27 -9.88
CA GLU A 36 10.50 -11.51 -10.88
C GLU A 36 11.61 -10.47 -10.77
N ASN A 37 12.77 -10.90 -10.26
CA ASN A 37 13.98 -10.08 -10.11
C ASN A 37 13.71 -8.71 -9.46
N VAL A 38 13.02 -8.71 -8.32
CA VAL A 38 12.67 -7.48 -7.60
C VAL A 38 13.88 -7.00 -6.82
N ASP A 39 14.38 -5.83 -7.21
CA ASP A 39 15.40 -5.06 -6.49
C ASP A 39 14.72 -3.87 -5.81
N LEU A 40 14.82 -3.79 -4.49
CA LEU A 40 14.19 -2.76 -3.67
C LEU A 40 15.14 -2.29 -2.58
N ARG A 41 15.17 -0.99 -2.32
CA ARG A 41 15.93 -0.41 -1.22
C ARG A 41 15.14 0.66 -0.50
N VAL A 42 14.83 0.41 0.79
CA VAL A 42 14.10 1.34 1.66
C VAL A 42 15.00 1.82 2.77
N GLY A 43 15.04 3.13 2.99
CA GLY A 43 15.80 3.76 4.06
C GLY A 43 15.22 3.50 5.45
N GLN A 44 16.03 3.72 6.50
CA GLN A 44 15.50 3.79 7.86
C GLN A 44 14.70 5.08 8.05
N GLY A 45 13.63 5.03 8.82
CA GLY A 45 12.78 6.19 9.07
C GLY A 45 11.82 6.54 7.94
N GLU A 46 11.79 5.76 6.87
CA GLU A 46 11.00 6.02 5.67
C GLU A 46 9.61 5.37 5.76
N LEU A 47 8.58 6.09 5.34
CA LEU A 47 7.28 5.51 5.00
C LEU A 47 7.27 5.21 3.51
N PHE A 48 7.46 3.94 3.18
CA PHE A 48 7.60 3.48 1.80
C PHE A 48 6.34 2.77 1.31
N GLY A 49 5.82 3.21 0.16
CA GLY A 49 4.65 2.63 -0.48
C GLY A 49 5.00 1.58 -1.54
N VAL A 50 4.29 0.46 -1.55
CA VAL A 50 4.31 -0.54 -2.63
C VAL A 50 2.95 -0.54 -3.29
N LEU A 51 2.87 0.05 -4.49
CA LEU A 51 1.64 0.31 -5.22
C LEU A 51 1.47 -0.69 -6.37
N GLY A 52 0.25 -1.00 -6.70
CA GLY A 52 -0.05 -1.84 -7.86
C GLY A 52 -1.42 -2.49 -7.76
N PRO A 53 -1.94 -3.04 -8.87
CA PRO A 53 -3.23 -3.72 -8.89
C PRO A 53 -3.23 -5.01 -8.05
N ASN A 54 -4.41 -5.60 -7.88
CA ASN A 54 -4.53 -6.90 -7.27
C ASN A 54 -3.79 -7.95 -8.12
N GLY A 55 -3.08 -8.86 -7.45
CA GLY A 55 -2.26 -9.85 -8.15
C GLY A 55 -0.88 -9.36 -8.63
N ALA A 56 -0.54 -8.07 -8.49
CA ALA A 56 0.76 -7.52 -8.90
C ALA A 56 1.97 -8.10 -8.15
N GLY A 57 1.76 -8.80 -7.01
CA GLY A 57 2.83 -9.38 -6.21
C GLY A 57 3.07 -8.70 -4.86
N LYS A 58 2.37 -7.61 -4.51
CA LYS A 58 2.54 -6.83 -3.28
C LYS A 58 2.53 -7.68 -2.01
N THR A 59 1.44 -8.41 -1.78
CA THR A 59 1.30 -9.30 -0.61
C THR A 59 2.34 -10.43 -0.61
N THR A 60 2.77 -10.92 -1.78
CA THR A 60 3.84 -11.92 -1.90
C THR A 60 5.17 -11.34 -1.42
N LEU A 61 5.51 -10.11 -1.83
CA LEU A 61 6.69 -9.40 -1.36
C LEU A 61 6.66 -9.23 0.16
N ILE A 62 5.57 -8.68 0.70
CA ILE A 62 5.41 -8.53 2.16
C ILE A 62 5.59 -9.87 2.89
N LYS A 63 4.94 -10.95 2.43
CA LYS A 63 5.05 -12.26 3.08
C LYS A 63 6.48 -12.80 3.12
N ILE A 64 7.31 -12.51 2.11
CA ILE A 64 8.73 -12.87 2.12
C ILE A 64 9.47 -12.01 3.15
N LEU A 65 9.30 -10.70 3.13
CA LEU A 65 9.98 -9.77 4.03
C LEU A 65 9.66 -10.02 5.50
N VAL A 66 8.43 -10.45 5.81
CA VAL A 66 8.03 -10.82 7.19
C VAL A 66 8.27 -12.28 7.52
N THR A 67 9.03 -13.01 6.72
CA THR A 67 9.42 -14.42 6.95
C THR A 67 8.28 -15.44 6.95
N LEU A 68 7.14 -15.11 6.36
CA LEU A 68 6.00 -16.02 6.21
C LEU A 68 6.09 -16.87 4.94
N LEU A 69 6.92 -16.46 3.99
CA LEU A 69 7.11 -17.13 2.71
C LEU A 69 8.59 -17.14 2.34
N LEU A 70 9.09 -18.26 1.83
CA LEU A 70 10.45 -18.34 1.33
C LEU A 70 10.52 -17.81 -0.11
N PRO A 71 11.59 -17.08 -0.50
CA PRO A 71 11.83 -16.76 -1.92
C PRO A 71 12.16 -18.04 -2.71
N THR A 72 11.98 -18.00 -4.04
CA THR A 72 12.46 -19.05 -4.94
C THR A 72 13.94 -18.85 -5.26
N SER A 73 14.35 -17.57 -5.44
CA SER A 73 15.74 -17.15 -5.65
C SER A 73 15.91 -15.68 -5.26
N GLY A 74 17.15 -15.20 -5.26
CA GLY A 74 17.50 -13.85 -4.81
C GLY A 74 17.63 -13.77 -3.30
N GLU A 75 17.86 -12.56 -2.80
CA GLU A 75 18.10 -12.28 -1.38
C GLU A 75 17.15 -11.18 -0.88
N ALA A 76 16.78 -11.26 0.39
CA ALA A 76 16.04 -10.19 1.06
C ALA A 76 16.57 -10.00 2.48
N LEU A 77 16.83 -8.74 2.83
CA LEU A 77 17.30 -8.30 4.13
C LEU A 77 16.30 -7.32 4.73
N VAL A 78 15.98 -7.47 6.00
CA VAL A 78 15.16 -6.53 6.78
C VAL A 78 15.89 -6.20 8.08
N ASP A 79 16.03 -4.91 8.39
CA ASP A 79 16.86 -4.43 9.50
C ASP A 79 18.27 -5.07 9.45
N GLY A 80 18.75 -5.35 8.23
CA GLY A 80 20.01 -5.99 7.90
C GLY A 80 20.14 -7.45 8.28
N LEU A 81 19.03 -8.11 8.59
CA LEU A 81 18.96 -9.54 8.84
C LEU A 81 18.36 -10.25 7.62
N ASP A 82 18.95 -11.38 7.24
CA ASP A 82 18.47 -12.20 6.13
C ASP A 82 17.14 -12.88 6.52
N VAL A 83 16.11 -12.71 5.68
CA VAL A 83 14.75 -13.21 5.96
C VAL A 83 14.67 -14.75 6.04
N VAL A 84 15.67 -15.47 5.50
CA VAL A 84 15.73 -16.93 5.49
C VAL A 84 16.63 -17.44 6.62
N ARG A 85 17.84 -16.87 6.75
CA ARG A 85 18.86 -17.36 7.70
C ARG A 85 18.61 -16.87 9.11
N ASP A 86 18.20 -15.58 9.26
CA ASP A 86 18.09 -14.90 10.54
C ASP A 86 16.63 -14.73 11.01
N TYR A 87 15.67 -15.46 10.42
CA TYR A 87 14.24 -15.28 10.64
C TYR A 87 13.81 -15.24 12.11
N LYS A 88 14.48 -16.01 13.01
CA LYS A 88 14.13 -16.03 14.44
C LYS A 88 14.44 -14.69 15.12
N HIS A 89 15.59 -14.09 14.80
CA HIS A 89 15.99 -12.78 15.33
C HIS A 89 15.21 -11.65 14.66
N LEU A 90 14.91 -11.78 13.36
CA LEU A 90 14.16 -10.81 12.62
C LEU A 90 12.73 -10.65 13.15
N ARG A 91 12.05 -11.75 13.47
CA ARG A 91 10.64 -11.72 13.95
C ARG A 91 10.42 -10.90 15.22
N SER A 92 11.43 -10.67 16.03
CA SER A 92 11.33 -9.78 17.20
C SER A 92 11.45 -8.29 16.86
N ARG A 93 11.84 -7.95 15.63
CA ARG A 93 12.09 -6.58 15.18
C ARG A 93 11.05 -6.06 14.19
N ILE A 94 10.20 -6.95 13.69
CA ILE A 94 9.20 -6.63 12.69
C ILE A 94 7.80 -6.93 13.19
N SER A 95 6.82 -6.27 12.60
CA SER A 95 5.41 -6.62 12.77
C SER A 95 4.65 -6.44 11.46
N MET A 96 3.54 -7.16 11.32
CA MET A 96 2.67 -7.06 10.16
C MET A 96 1.22 -6.86 10.58
N VAL A 97 0.54 -5.96 9.88
CA VAL A 97 -0.90 -5.72 9.99
C VAL A 97 -1.51 -5.84 8.60
N SER A 98 -2.45 -6.76 8.42
CA SER A 98 -3.20 -6.91 7.17
C SER A 98 -4.58 -6.28 7.27
N GLY A 99 -5.05 -5.67 6.19
CA GLY A 99 -6.43 -5.24 6.04
C GLY A 99 -7.38 -6.44 5.89
N GLY A 100 -8.61 -6.31 6.39
CA GLY A 100 -9.64 -7.32 6.19
C GLY A 100 -9.49 -8.63 6.97
N GLU A 101 -8.39 -8.82 7.71
CA GLU A 101 -8.23 -10.02 8.54
C GLU A 101 -9.28 -10.11 9.63
N GLN A 102 -9.95 -11.27 9.71
CA GLN A 102 -10.68 -11.64 10.92
C GLN A 102 -9.66 -11.95 12.02
N ALA A 103 -9.26 -10.90 12.73
CA ALA A 103 -8.23 -11.02 13.73
C ALA A 103 -8.77 -11.73 14.97
N GLY A 104 -8.38 -12.99 15.14
CA GLY A 104 -8.38 -13.71 16.40
C GLY A 104 -9.67 -14.43 16.78
N TYR A 105 -9.72 -14.77 18.06
CA TYR A 105 -10.80 -15.58 18.64
C TYR A 105 -11.97 -14.68 19.01
N GLY A 106 -13.07 -14.76 18.24
CA GLY A 106 -14.24 -13.87 18.35
C GLY A 106 -14.90 -13.80 19.73
N ILE A 107 -14.75 -14.85 20.54
CA ILE A 107 -15.29 -14.94 21.89
C ILE A 107 -14.47 -14.17 22.94
N LEU A 108 -13.21 -13.86 22.65
CA LEU A 108 -12.37 -13.09 23.56
C LEU A 108 -12.75 -11.61 23.53
N LYS A 109 -12.52 -10.94 24.66
CA LYS A 109 -12.56 -9.48 24.73
C LYS A 109 -11.33 -8.88 24.04
N VAL A 110 -11.46 -7.65 23.54
CA VAL A 110 -10.35 -6.92 22.89
C VAL A 110 -9.08 -6.94 23.74
N ARG A 111 -9.19 -6.57 25.04
CA ARG A 111 -8.05 -6.54 25.96
C ARG A 111 -7.45 -7.92 26.21
N GLU A 112 -8.29 -8.94 26.34
CA GLU A 112 -7.84 -10.33 26.55
C GLU A 112 -7.04 -10.84 25.37
N GLN A 113 -7.51 -10.56 24.14
CA GLN A 113 -6.83 -10.95 22.94
C GLN A 113 -5.48 -10.23 22.77
N LEU A 114 -5.46 -8.92 22.96
CA LEU A 114 -4.21 -8.15 22.88
C LEU A 114 -3.20 -8.63 23.93
N TRP A 115 -3.66 -8.91 25.16
CA TRP A 115 -2.81 -9.48 26.20
C TRP A 115 -2.28 -10.86 25.81
N MET A 116 -3.13 -11.74 25.28
CA MET A 116 -2.74 -13.07 24.80
C MET A 116 -1.64 -12.99 23.73
N PHE A 117 -1.82 -12.13 22.72
CA PHE A 117 -0.78 -11.91 21.70
C PHE A 117 0.50 -11.36 22.29
N SER A 118 0.42 -10.45 23.26
CA SER A 118 1.62 -9.92 23.92
C SER A 118 2.45 -11.03 24.60
N GLN A 119 1.79 -12.07 25.15
CA GLN A 119 2.48 -13.22 25.75
C GLN A 119 3.13 -14.11 24.67
N PHE A 120 2.49 -14.28 23.49
CA PHE A 120 3.12 -14.97 22.36
C PHE A 120 4.38 -14.28 21.85
N TYR A 121 4.43 -12.95 21.94
CA TYR A 121 5.60 -12.14 21.63
C TYR A 121 6.63 -12.08 22.80
N GLY A 122 6.38 -12.77 23.92
CA GLY A 122 7.30 -12.79 25.07
C GLY A 122 7.38 -11.49 25.85
N MET A 123 6.38 -10.59 25.75
CA MET A 123 6.38 -9.33 26.48
C MET A 123 6.18 -9.54 27.98
N ASN A 124 6.86 -8.73 28.81
CA ASN A 124 6.57 -8.69 30.25
C ASN A 124 5.12 -8.28 30.48
N SER A 125 4.35 -9.08 31.26
CA SER A 125 2.90 -8.89 31.43
C SER A 125 2.50 -7.52 31.96
N LYS A 126 3.31 -6.89 32.85
CA LYS A 126 3.02 -5.55 33.40
C LYS A 126 3.25 -4.47 32.33
N ALA A 127 4.35 -4.57 31.58
CA ALA A 127 4.66 -3.66 30.48
C ALA A 127 3.63 -3.78 29.36
N ALA A 128 3.24 -5.02 28.99
CA ALA A 128 2.23 -5.29 27.97
C ALA A 128 0.88 -4.65 28.32
N ARG A 129 0.38 -4.83 29.54
CA ARG A 129 -0.90 -4.22 29.96
C ARG A 129 -0.86 -2.71 29.85
N ARG A 130 0.20 -2.07 30.33
CA ARG A 130 0.35 -0.60 30.23
C ARG A 130 0.36 -0.14 28.78
N ARG A 131 1.11 -0.82 27.91
CA ARG A 131 1.21 -0.48 26.49
C ARG A 131 -0.12 -0.70 25.75
N ILE A 132 -0.83 -1.77 26.07
CA ILE A 132 -2.15 -2.05 25.52
C ILE A 132 -3.15 -0.97 25.91
N ASP A 133 -3.20 -0.57 27.19
CA ASP A 133 -4.11 0.47 27.67
C ASP A 133 -3.82 1.82 27.00
N GLU A 134 -2.54 2.20 26.90
CA GLU A 134 -2.11 3.41 26.17
C GLU A 134 -2.60 3.40 24.70
N LEU A 135 -2.38 2.30 23.97
CA LEU A 135 -2.77 2.20 22.57
C LEU A 135 -4.29 2.13 22.37
N LEU A 136 -5.02 1.50 23.30
CA LEU A 136 -6.49 1.51 23.29
C LEU A 136 -7.06 2.93 23.45
N GLU A 137 -6.48 3.75 24.32
CA GLU A 137 -6.85 5.15 24.47
C GLU A 137 -6.52 5.95 23.21
N ARG A 138 -5.31 5.82 22.69
CA ARG A 138 -4.83 6.53 21.50
C ARG A 138 -5.69 6.29 20.25
N LEU A 139 -6.19 5.05 20.07
CA LEU A 139 -7.01 4.67 18.94
C LEU A 139 -8.53 4.74 19.22
N GLY A 140 -8.93 5.26 20.38
CA GLY A 140 -10.34 5.43 20.74
C GLY A 140 -11.08 4.11 20.97
N LEU A 141 -10.38 3.07 21.42
CA LEU A 141 -10.94 1.75 21.72
C LEU A 141 -11.06 1.45 23.23
N ALA A 142 -10.78 2.41 24.11
CA ALA A 142 -10.81 2.22 25.57
C ALA A 142 -12.18 1.70 26.05
N GLU A 143 -13.30 2.27 25.59
CA GLU A 143 -14.66 1.83 25.92
C GLU A 143 -15.00 0.45 25.37
N ALA A 144 -14.35 0.05 24.27
CA ALA A 144 -14.53 -1.25 23.65
C ALA A 144 -13.61 -2.33 24.21
N ALA A 145 -12.67 -2.00 25.09
CA ALA A 145 -11.65 -2.91 25.61
C ALA A 145 -12.24 -4.20 26.23
N ASN A 146 -13.43 -4.11 26.80
CA ASN A 146 -14.13 -5.22 27.42
C ASN A 146 -15.24 -5.83 26.53
N LYS A 147 -15.45 -5.33 25.30
CA LYS A 147 -16.38 -5.93 24.33
C LYS A 147 -15.77 -7.16 23.69
N GLN A 148 -16.60 -8.13 23.33
CA GLN A 148 -16.17 -9.27 22.51
C GLN A 148 -15.84 -8.81 21.09
N ILE A 149 -14.87 -9.45 20.45
CA ILE A 149 -14.37 -9.09 19.11
C ILE A 149 -15.46 -9.24 18.05
N THR A 150 -16.36 -10.21 18.21
CA THR A 150 -17.53 -10.39 17.33
C THR A 150 -18.45 -9.17 17.29
N GLY A 151 -18.48 -8.36 18.35
CA GLY A 151 -19.31 -7.15 18.46
C GLY A 151 -18.62 -5.87 17.93
N LEU A 152 -17.43 -5.97 17.34
CA LEU A 152 -16.71 -4.82 16.81
C LEU A 152 -17.11 -4.53 15.35
N SER A 153 -17.14 -3.25 14.97
CA SER A 153 -17.18 -2.84 13.55
C SER A 153 -15.88 -3.21 12.84
N SER A 154 -15.86 -3.15 11.49
CA SER A 154 -14.64 -3.37 10.68
C SER A 154 -13.53 -2.39 11.08
N GLY A 155 -13.85 -1.11 11.23
CA GLY A 155 -12.90 -0.09 11.67
C GLY A 155 -12.34 -0.35 13.06
N MET A 156 -13.17 -0.76 14.03
CA MET A 156 -12.71 -1.12 15.37
C MET A 156 -11.80 -2.35 15.36
N ARG A 157 -12.13 -3.37 14.54
CA ARG A 157 -11.26 -4.55 14.38
C ARG A 157 -9.91 -4.18 13.79
N GLN A 158 -9.89 -3.32 12.78
CA GLN A 158 -8.64 -2.88 12.16
C GLN A 158 -7.78 -2.05 13.12
N LYS A 159 -8.38 -1.15 13.91
CA LYS A 159 -7.66 -0.44 14.98
C LYS A 159 -7.07 -1.42 16.01
N MET A 160 -7.80 -2.45 16.40
CA MET A 160 -7.29 -3.50 17.28
C MET A 160 -6.11 -4.26 16.63
N ASN A 161 -6.17 -4.56 15.32
CA ASN A 161 -5.06 -5.17 14.59
C ASN A 161 -3.84 -4.26 14.56
N LEU A 162 -4.04 -2.96 14.39
CA LEU A 162 -2.96 -1.99 14.45
C LEU A 162 -2.33 -1.95 15.86
N ILE A 163 -3.14 -1.97 16.94
CA ILE A 163 -2.61 -2.09 18.32
C ILE A 163 -1.74 -3.34 18.45
N ARG A 164 -2.20 -4.49 17.94
CA ARG A 164 -1.43 -5.74 17.93
C ARG A 164 -0.07 -5.56 17.24
N GLY A 165 -0.06 -4.84 16.11
CA GLY A 165 1.17 -4.56 15.37
C GLY A 165 2.13 -3.62 16.08
N LEU A 166 1.60 -2.60 16.75
CA LEU A 166 2.39 -1.54 17.40
C LEU A 166 2.84 -1.87 18.83
N MET A 167 2.16 -2.81 19.52
CA MET A 167 2.42 -3.06 20.94
C MET A 167 3.81 -3.62 21.23
N THR A 168 4.42 -4.32 20.26
CA THR A 168 5.77 -4.90 20.37
C THR A 168 6.87 -3.89 20.06
N ASP A 169 6.50 -2.70 19.65
CA ASP A 169 7.41 -1.63 19.24
C ASP A 169 8.44 -2.08 18.18
N PRO A 170 7.97 -2.54 17.01
CA PRO A 170 8.84 -3.07 15.97
C PRO A 170 9.74 -1.98 15.37
N ARG A 171 10.88 -2.34 14.78
CA ARG A 171 11.70 -1.42 13.98
C ARG A 171 11.13 -1.20 12.59
N VAL A 172 10.57 -2.26 12.00
CA VAL A 172 9.93 -2.21 10.70
C VAL A 172 8.50 -2.73 10.81
N LEU A 173 7.54 -1.89 10.47
CA LEU A 173 6.11 -2.23 10.44
C LEU A 173 5.66 -2.43 9.00
N PHE A 174 5.08 -3.56 8.71
CA PHE A 174 4.47 -3.88 7.42
C PHE A 174 2.97 -3.74 7.51
N LEU A 175 2.40 -2.93 6.61
CA LEU A 175 0.97 -2.68 6.51
C LEU A 175 0.48 -3.17 5.14
N ASP A 176 -0.22 -4.30 5.11
CA ASP A 176 -0.75 -4.86 3.87
C ASP A 176 -2.22 -4.46 3.70
N GLU A 177 -2.45 -3.45 2.88
CA GLU A 177 -3.76 -2.85 2.60
C GLU A 177 -4.55 -2.45 3.88
N PRO A 178 -3.96 -1.66 4.79
CA PRO A 178 -4.49 -1.49 6.15
C PRO A 178 -5.82 -0.73 6.23
N THR A 179 -6.22 -0.03 5.18
CA THR A 179 -7.42 0.83 5.15
C THR A 179 -8.54 0.28 4.26
N VAL A 180 -8.33 -0.88 3.64
CA VAL A 180 -9.35 -1.54 2.79
C VAL A 180 -10.62 -1.84 3.60
N ALA A 181 -11.77 -1.54 2.99
CA ALA A 181 -13.11 -1.72 3.58
C ALA A 181 -13.35 -0.96 4.91
N LEU A 182 -12.60 0.12 5.15
CA LEU A 182 -12.84 1.03 6.26
C LEU A 182 -13.62 2.27 5.80
N ASP A 183 -14.43 2.81 6.72
CA ASP A 183 -14.97 4.15 6.54
C ASP A 183 -13.85 5.21 6.63
N VAL A 184 -14.14 6.41 6.10
CA VAL A 184 -13.17 7.51 6.02
C VAL A 184 -12.59 7.89 7.39
N GLY A 185 -13.41 7.83 8.44
CA GLY A 185 -12.99 8.15 9.81
C GLY A 185 -11.99 7.12 10.35
N ALA A 186 -12.34 5.83 10.25
CA ALA A 186 -11.46 4.75 10.70
C ALA A 186 -10.13 4.71 9.91
N ALA A 187 -10.17 4.92 8.59
CA ALA A 187 -8.97 4.99 7.76
C ALA A 187 -8.06 6.16 8.18
N ARG A 188 -8.64 7.34 8.45
CA ARG A 188 -7.92 8.51 8.95
C ARG A 188 -7.24 8.25 10.29
N ASP A 189 -7.94 7.59 11.22
CA ASP A 189 -7.39 7.28 12.55
C ASP A 189 -6.20 6.33 12.44
N VAL A 190 -6.30 5.28 11.59
CA VAL A 190 -5.21 4.35 11.31
C VAL A 190 -3.99 5.10 10.75
N ARG A 191 -4.17 5.92 9.73
CA ARG A 191 -3.09 6.72 9.11
C ARG A 191 -2.43 7.66 10.11
N SER A 192 -3.23 8.38 10.88
CA SER A 192 -2.76 9.34 11.89
C SER A 192 -1.92 8.65 12.98
N GLU A 193 -2.32 7.46 13.41
CA GLU A 193 -1.58 6.73 14.43
C GLU A 193 -0.26 6.18 13.89
N VAL A 194 -0.22 5.68 12.65
CA VAL A 194 1.03 5.24 11.99
C VAL A 194 2.02 6.39 11.88
N GLN A 195 1.59 7.56 11.39
CA GLN A 195 2.44 8.75 11.30
C GLN A 195 2.91 9.23 12.68
N ARG A 196 2.04 9.16 13.70
CA ARG A 196 2.41 9.51 15.08
C ARG A 196 3.48 8.57 15.61
N TRP A 197 3.31 7.26 15.42
CA TRP A 197 4.25 6.24 15.85
C TRP A 197 5.63 6.43 15.21
N MET A 198 5.69 6.75 13.92
CA MET A 198 6.95 7.07 13.23
C MET A 198 7.62 8.33 13.80
N ARG A 199 6.85 9.39 14.09
CA ARG A 199 7.41 10.63 14.65
C ARG A 199 8.00 10.47 16.06
N GLU A 200 7.57 9.47 16.83
CA GLU A 200 8.10 9.18 18.17
C GLU A 200 9.54 8.63 18.12
N ASP A 201 9.92 7.97 17.03
CA ASP A 201 11.28 7.45 16.79
C ASP A 201 11.61 7.50 15.29
N PRO A 202 12.56 8.36 14.87
CA PRO A 202 12.92 8.55 13.46
C PRO A 202 13.60 7.34 12.82
N THR A 203 13.92 6.29 13.58
CA THR A 203 14.48 5.05 13.04
C THR A 203 13.41 4.04 12.62
N ARG A 204 12.16 4.25 13.03
CA ARG A 204 11.03 3.37 12.69
C ARG A 204 10.66 3.51 11.24
N THR A 205 10.55 2.40 10.55
CA THR A 205 10.25 2.32 9.12
C THR A 205 8.90 1.65 8.90
N VAL A 206 8.15 2.13 7.92
CA VAL A 206 6.87 1.54 7.52
C VAL A 206 6.93 1.14 6.05
N ILE A 207 6.51 -0.09 5.74
CA ILE A 207 6.24 -0.55 4.39
C ILE A 207 4.71 -0.69 4.24
N LEU A 208 4.13 0.12 3.38
CA LEU A 208 2.70 0.16 3.13
C LEU A 208 2.40 -0.43 1.75
N THR A 209 1.56 -1.46 1.66
CA THR A 209 0.97 -1.84 0.38
C THR A 209 -0.43 -1.24 0.26
N THR A 210 -0.73 -0.69 -0.88
CA THR A 210 -2.06 -0.18 -1.20
C THR A 210 -2.29 -0.19 -2.71
N HIS A 211 -3.55 -0.26 -3.11
CA HIS A 211 -4.00 0.05 -4.46
C HIS A 211 -4.65 1.45 -4.54
N TYR A 212 -4.80 2.13 -3.40
CA TYR A 212 -5.29 3.51 -3.34
C TYR A 212 -4.13 4.49 -3.52
N MET A 213 -3.98 5.04 -4.74
CA MET A 213 -2.90 5.96 -5.08
C MET A 213 -2.92 7.24 -4.24
N GLN A 214 -4.11 7.73 -3.88
CA GLN A 214 -4.25 8.90 -3.02
C GLN A 214 -3.66 8.65 -1.63
N GLU A 215 -3.85 7.46 -1.05
CA GLU A 215 -3.28 7.13 0.25
C GLU A 215 -1.75 7.19 0.23
N ALA A 216 -1.16 6.67 -0.84
CA ALA A 216 0.29 6.68 -1.00
C ALA A 216 0.82 8.10 -1.27
N ASP A 217 0.09 8.91 -2.04
CA ASP A 217 0.46 10.32 -2.31
C ASP A 217 0.46 11.18 -1.04
N GLU A 218 -0.48 10.90 -0.12
CA GLU A 218 -0.61 11.63 1.15
C GLU A 218 0.38 11.18 2.24
N LEU A 219 0.83 9.92 2.21
CA LEU A 219 1.54 9.32 3.34
C LEU A 219 2.99 9.00 3.05
N CYS A 220 3.33 8.57 1.82
CA CYS A 220 4.61 7.95 1.55
C CYS A 220 5.68 8.97 1.16
N ASP A 221 6.88 8.79 1.71
CA ASP A 221 8.06 9.55 1.30
C ASP A 221 8.52 9.13 -0.11
N ARG A 222 8.51 7.81 -0.37
CA ARG A 222 8.77 7.20 -1.68
C ARG A 222 7.82 6.03 -1.90
N VAL A 223 7.64 5.70 -3.16
CA VAL A 223 6.79 4.58 -3.59
C VAL A 223 7.48 3.77 -4.67
N ALA A 224 7.22 2.46 -4.71
CA ALA A 224 7.49 1.59 -5.85
C ALA A 224 6.16 1.18 -6.49
N ILE A 225 6.07 1.35 -7.79
CA ILE A 225 4.95 0.86 -8.60
C ILE A 225 5.30 -0.56 -9.06
N VAL A 226 4.48 -1.52 -8.64
CA VAL A 226 4.66 -2.93 -8.97
C VAL A 226 3.59 -3.36 -9.97
N ASN A 227 4.01 -3.99 -11.05
CA ASN A 227 3.12 -4.62 -12.01
C ASN A 227 3.67 -5.98 -12.43
N ARG A 228 2.81 -7.02 -12.42
CA ARG A 228 3.15 -8.39 -12.83
C ARG A 228 4.45 -8.92 -12.20
N GLY A 229 4.61 -8.66 -10.91
CA GLY A 229 5.76 -9.12 -10.14
C GLY A 229 7.06 -8.34 -10.34
N ARG A 230 7.05 -7.22 -11.06
CA ARG A 230 8.23 -6.37 -11.31
C ARG A 230 8.00 -4.95 -10.81
N ILE A 231 9.05 -4.29 -10.35
CA ILE A 231 9.02 -2.84 -10.11
C ILE A 231 9.16 -2.14 -11.46
N VAL A 232 8.16 -1.32 -11.82
CA VAL A 232 8.12 -0.57 -13.08
C VAL A 232 8.59 0.88 -12.90
N ALA A 233 8.43 1.43 -11.70
CA ALA A 233 8.96 2.74 -11.34
C ALA A 233 9.13 2.84 -9.82
N GLU A 234 10.03 3.71 -9.37
CA GLU A 234 10.31 4.02 -7.97
C GLU A 234 10.70 5.48 -7.83
N GLY A 235 10.18 6.15 -6.81
CA GLY A 235 10.51 7.56 -6.54
C GLY A 235 9.57 8.21 -5.52
N ALA A 236 9.84 9.47 -5.20
CA ALA A 236 8.90 10.27 -4.43
C ALA A 236 7.59 10.45 -5.23
N PRO A 237 6.40 10.45 -4.59
CA PRO A 237 5.13 10.66 -5.27
C PRO A 237 5.14 11.87 -6.20
N ARG A 238 5.71 12.97 -5.74
CA ARG A 238 5.85 14.19 -6.53
C ARG A 238 6.67 13.98 -7.81
N ALA A 239 7.84 13.32 -7.72
CA ALA A 239 8.70 13.08 -8.87
C ALA A 239 8.05 12.17 -9.91
N LEU A 240 7.26 11.17 -9.46
CA LEU A 240 6.50 10.31 -10.36
C LEU A 240 5.37 11.08 -11.06
N LYS A 241 4.70 12.02 -10.40
CA LYS A 241 3.70 12.90 -11.02
C LYS A 241 4.34 13.86 -12.02
N GLU A 242 5.53 14.42 -11.70
CA GLU A 242 6.29 15.28 -12.62
C GLU A 242 6.68 14.56 -13.92
N SER A 243 6.78 13.22 -13.93
CA SER A 243 7.03 12.45 -15.16
C SER A 243 5.87 12.50 -16.18
N VAL A 244 4.71 12.98 -15.77
CA VAL A 244 3.51 13.19 -16.61
C VAL A 244 3.08 14.66 -16.68
N ASP A 245 3.88 15.58 -16.11
CA ASP A 245 3.56 17.03 -16.08
C ASP A 245 3.54 17.69 -17.47
N GLU A 246 4.23 17.10 -18.46
CA GLU A 246 4.22 17.59 -19.85
C GLU A 246 2.89 17.23 -20.57
N ASP A 247 2.11 16.29 -20.03
CA ASP A 247 0.84 15.85 -20.60
C ASP A 247 -0.32 16.73 -20.08
N VAL A 248 -1.26 17.01 -20.96
CA VAL A 248 -2.53 17.65 -20.59
C VAL A 248 -3.51 16.59 -20.12
N ILE A 249 -3.91 16.65 -18.85
CA ILE A 249 -4.84 15.66 -18.29
C ILE A 249 -6.25 16.21 -18.31
N VAL A 250 -7.13 15.49 -19.00
CA VAL A 250 -8.53 15.85 -19.18
C VAL A 250 -9.43 14.72 -18.73
N ASP A 251 -10.33 15.03 -17.81
CA ASP A 251 -11.43 14.15 -17.43
C ASP A 251 -12.67 14.52 -18.21
N LEU A 252 -13.24 13.57 -18.97
CA LEU A 252 -14.49 13.69 -19.69
C LEU A 252 -15.58 12.88 -18.99
N GLN A 253 -16.73 13.49 -18.79
CA GLN A 253 -17.93 12.80 -18.33
C GLN A 253 -18.87 12.63 -19.52
N LEU A 254 -19.22 11.38 -19.82
CA LEU A 254 -20.09 11.05 -20.95
C LEU A 254 -21.32 10.28 -20.46
N ASP A 255 -22.47 10.56 -21.09
CA ASP A 255 -23.64 9.70 -20.88
C ASP A 255 -23.29 8.25 -21.26
N PRO A 256 -23.84 7.22 -20.59
CA PRO A 256 -23.58 5.83 -20.91
C PRO A 256 -23.87 5.48 -22.37
N GLY A 257 -23.07 4.59 -22.96
CA GLY A 257 -23.32 4.20 -24.36
C GLY A 257 -22.21 3.32 -24.94
N THR A 258 -21.99 3.42 -26.25
CA THR A 258 -21.03 2.60 -26.98
C THR A 258 -19.61 2.73 -26.38
N PRO A 259 -18.85 1.62 -26.21
CA PRO A 259 -17.47 1.67 -25.77
C PRO A 259 -16.61 2.55 -26.66
N LEU A 260 -15.89 3.50 -26.06
CA LEU A 260 -15.07 4.49 -26.78
C LEU A 260 -13.58 4.39 -26.48
N LEU A 261 -13.19 3.62 -25.47
CA LEU A 261 -11.83 3.63 -24.95
C LEU A 261 -10.77 3.35 -26.02
N ASP A 262 -10.99 2.32 -26.86
CA ASP A 262 -10.05 1.95 -27.91
C ASP A 262 -10.00 3.00 -29.04
N LEU A 263 -11.13 3.62 -29.35
CA LEU A 263 -11.19 4.73 -30.34
C LEU A 263 -10.41 5.96 -29.85
N LEU A 264 -10.55 6.29 -28.57
CA LEU A 264 -9.81 7.40 -27.97
C LEU A 264 -8.31 7.10 -27.88
N ARG A 265 -7.92 5.89 -27.52
CA ARG A 265 -6.51 5.43 -27.53
C ARG A 265 -5.86 5.44 -28.90
N ALA A 266 -6.65 5.27 -29.96
CA ALA A 266 -6.17 5.27 -31.34
C ALA A 266 -5.90 6.70 -31.89
N ILE A 267 -6.30 7.76 -31.19
CA ILE A 267 -6.05 9.13 -31.59
C ILE A 267 -4.58 9.47 -31.39
N GLU A 268 -3.87 9.84 -32.43
CA GLU A 268 -2.48 10.31 -32.35
C GLU A 268 -2.36 11.50 -31.41
N GLY A 269 -1.49 11.37 -30.40
CA GLY A 269 -1.28 12.35 -29.34
C GLY A 269 -2.06 12.04 -28.06
N VAL A 270 -2.90 11.02 -28.02
CA VAL A 270 -3.43 10.45 -26.79
C VAL A 270 -2.42 9.44 -26.27
N GLY A 271 -1.68 9.80 -25.23
CA GLY A 271 -0.63 8.96 -24.65
C GLY A 271 -1.22 7.80 -23.82
N ALA A 272 -2.31 8.05 -23.10
CA ALA A 272 -3.05 7.04 -22.36
C ALA A 272 -4.52 7.45 -22.16
N ALA A 273 -5.39 6.46 -22.00
CA ALA A 273 -6.80 6.68 -21.68
C ALA A 273 -7.31 5.56 -20.76
N SER A 274 -8.12 5.94 -19.78
CA SER A 274 -8.84 5.01 -18.90
C SER A 274 -10.30 5.42 -18.78
N VAL A 275 -11.17 4.47 -18.39
CA VAL A 275 -12.60 4.73 -18.17
C VAL A 275 -13.03 4.08 -16.85
N ARG A 276 -13.92 4.78 -16.13
CA ARG A 276 -14.63 4.29 -14.94
C ARG A 276 -16.11 4.63 -15.09
N GLU A 277 -16.97 3.70 -14.70
CA GLU A 277 -18.38 3.95 -14.56
C GLU A 277 -18.67 4.33 -13.11
N GLU A 278 -19.20 5.55 -12.91
CA GLU A 278 -19.60 6.06 -11.60
C GLU A 278 -20.96 6.72 -11.70
N ASP A 279 -21.91 6.34 -10.85
CA ASP A 279 -23.26 6.93 -10.78
C ASP A 279 -24.02 6.94 -12.13
N GLY A 280 -23.78 5.93 -12.98
CA GLY A 280 -24.39 5.82 -14.30
C GLY A 280 -23.82 6.80 -15.32
N VAL A 281 -22.62 7.30 -15.13
CA VAL A 281 -21.85 8.16 -16.04
C VAL A 281 -20.50 7.52 -16.32
N ASP A 282 -20.10 7.51 -17.60
CA ASP A 282 -18.75 7.08 -17.96
C ASP A 282 -17.76 8.22 -17.80
N ARG A 283 -16.80 8.07 -16.90
CA ARG A 283 -15.71 9.02 -16.69
C ARG A 283 -14.45 8.53 -17.38
N PHE A 284 -14.05 9.24 -18.43
CA PHE A 284 -12.81 9.01 -19.13
C PHE A 284 -11.71 9.93 -18.59
N SER A 285 -10.55 9.38 -18.28
CA SER A 285 -9.35 10.16 -17.97
C SER A 285 -8.36 9.99 -19.11
N LEU A 286 -7.97 11.09 -19.73
CA LEU A 286 -7.14 11.14 -20.94
C LEU A 286 -5.85 11.88 -20.66
N LEU A 287 -4.72 11.31 -21.07
CA LEU A 287 -3.42 11.96 -21.13
C LEU A 287 -3.17 12.40 -22.58
N LEU A 288 -3.15 13.71 -22.83
CA LEU A 288 -2.95 14.30 -24.14
C LEU A 288 -1.56 14.94 -24.21
N ALA A 289 -0.83 14.74 -25.30
CA ALA A 289 0.48 15.34 -25.48
C ALA A 289 0.42 16.89 -25.52
N ASP A 290 -0.69 17.45 -25.98
CA ASP A 290 -0.97 18.90 -25.95
C ASP A 290 -2.48 19.20 -26.04
N ASP A 291 -2.85 20.46 -25.81
CA ASP A 291 -4.24 20.93 -25.88
C ASP A 291 -4.86 20.84 -27.30
N ALA A 292 -4.04 20.84 -28.36
CA ALA A 292 -4.52 20.79 -29.74
C ALA A 292 -5.16 19.44 -30.11
N ILE A 293 -4.98 18.41 -29.28
CA ILE A 293 -5.58 17.10 -29.48
C ILE A 293 -7.05 17.08 -29.04
N LEU A 294 -7.44 17.93 -28.09
CA LEU A 294 -8.78 17.94 -27.50
C LEU A 294 -9.91 18.07 -28.54
N PRO A 295 -9.84 18.92 -29.59
CA PRO A 295 -10.86 18.95 -30.63
C PRO A 295 -11.05 17.62 -31.36
N ARG A 296 -9.98 16.86 -31.61
CA ARG A 296 -10.06 15.52 -32.24
C ARG A 296 -10.75 14.51 -31.31
N VAL A 297 -10.47 14.57 -30.03
CA VAL A 297 -11.15 13.76 -29.01
C VAL A 297 -12.65 14.06 -29.01
N MET A 298 -13.02 15.36 -28.99
CA MET A 298 -14.41 15.78 -28.98
C MET A 298 -15.15 15.32 -30.25
N THR A 299 -14.54 15.47 -31.44
CA THR A 299 -15.10 14.98 -32.70
C THR A 299 -15.31 13.47 -32.68
N THR A 300 -14.38 12.70 -32.11
CA THR A 300 -14.52 11.24 -31.99
C THR A 300 -15.69 10.87 -31.08
N VAL A 301 -15.84 11.55 -29.94
CA VAL A 301 -16.96 11.35 -29.01
C VAL A 301 -18.31 11.66 -29.68
N GLU A 302 -18.41 12.80 -30.37
CA GLU A 302 -19.62 13.21 -31.09
C GLU A 302 -19.96 12.25 -32.22
N SER A 303 -18.95 11.81 -33.01
CA SER A 303 -19.13 10.85 -34.11
C SER A 303 -19.65 9.49 -33.64
N ALA A 304 -19.33 9.11 -32.40
CA ALA A 304 -19.85 7.92 -31.76
C ALA A 304 -21.24 8.12 -31.13
N GLY A 305 -21.86 9.31 -31.32
CA GLY A 305 -23.18 9.61 -30.80
C GLY A 305 -23.24 9.79 -29.28
N ARG A 306 -22.09 10.02 -28.64
CA ARG A 306 -22.01 10.23 -27.19
C ARG A 306 -22.08 11.71 -26.84
N ARG A 307 -22.78 12.02 -25.75
CA ARG A 307 -22.91 13.38 -25.24
C ARG A 307 -21.92 13.63 -24.12
N VAL A 308 -21.17 14.74 -24.20
CA VAL A 308 -20.32 15.23 -23.13
C VAL A 308 -21.14 15.98 -22.11
N SER A 309 -21.20 15.51 -20.88
CA SER A 309 -21.87 16.16 -19.74
C SER A 309 -20.90 16.97 -18.88
N GLY A 310 -19.60 16.70 -18.97
CA GLY A 310 -18.57 17.46 -18.26
C GLY A 310 -17.19 17.31 -18.88
N LEU A 311 -16.37 18.34 -18.75
CA LEU A 311 -14.96 18.37 -19.14
C LEU A 311 -14.19 19.16 -18.10
N VAL A 312 -13.16 18.54 -17.50
CA VAL A 312 -12.32 19.17 -16.49
C VAL A 312 -10.85 18.90 -16.81
N ARG A 313 -10.06 19.97 -16.87
CA ARG A 313 -8.59 19.84 -16.87
C ARG A 313 -8.10 19.80 -15.43
N ARG A 314 -7.25 18.85 -15.09
CA ARG A 314 -6.71 18.68 -13.73
C ARG A 314 -5.21 18.47 -13.71
N GLN A 315 -4.63 18.56 -12.53
CA GLN A 315 -3.23 18.24 -12.31
C GLN A 315 -2.99 16.72 -12.29
N PRO A 316 -1.76 16.27 -12.64
CA PRO A 316 -1.35 14.88 -12.58
C PRO A 316 -1.52 14.25 -11.20
N THR A 317 -1.93 13.00 -11.18
CA THR A 317 -2.01 12.14 -10.01
C THR A 317 -1.04 10.96 -10.16
N LEU A 318 -0.79 10.22 -9.07
CA LEU A 318 -0.03 8.97 -9.14
C LEU A 318 -0.72 7.92 -10.04
N GLU A 319 -2.04 7.99 -10.16
CA GLU A 319 -2.79 7.09 -11.04
C GLU A 319 -2.47 7.36 -12.51
N ASP A 320 -2.33 8.63 -12.90
CA ASP A 320 -1.95 9.00 -14.26
C ASP A 320 -0.51 8.51 -14.57
N ALA A 321 0.40 8.65 -13.60
CA ALA A 321 1.74 8.10 -13.73
C ALA A 321 1.70 6.57 -13.91
N PHE A 322 0.87 5.87 -13.14
CA PHE A 322 0.68 4.43 -13.29
C PHE A 322 0.13 4.08 -14.68
N VAL A 323 -0.94 4.73 -15.12
CA VAL A 323 -1.56 4.51 -16.44
C VAL A 323 -0.54 4.75 -17.57
N LYS A 324 0.26 5.81 -17.49
CA LYS A 324 1.32 6.10 -18.47
C LYS A 324 2.38 5.00 -18.53
N LEU A 325 2.82 4.49 -17.37
CA LEU A 325 3.88 3.48 -17.26
C LEU A 325 3.41 2.07 -17.65
N VAL A 326 2.16 1.73 -17.38
CA VAL A 326 1.61 0.37 -17.53
C VAL A 326 0.70 0.25 -18.76
N GLY A 327 0.17 1.39 -19.25
CA GLY A 327 -0.75 1.44 -20.40
C GLY A 327 -2.20 1.09 -20.08
N ARG A 328 -2.53 0.81 -18.82
CA ARG A 328 -3.89 0.45 -18.35
C ARG A 328 -4.14 1.02 -16.96
N SER A 329 -5.40 1.26 -16.62
CA SER A 329 -5.77 1.63 -15.25
C SER A 329 -5.72 0.43 -14.31
N MET A 330 -5.62 0.67 -13.00
CA MET A 330 -5.64 -0.39 -12.00
C MET A 330 -6.94 -1.20 -12.01
N THR A 331 -8.06 -0.54 -12.29
CA THR A 331 -9.40 -1.15 -12.38
C THR A 331 -9.57 -2.04 -13.62
N GLU A 332 -8.88 -1.74 -14.72
CA GLU A 332 -8.91 -2.57 -15.95
C GLU A 332 -8.08 -3.88 -15.81
N GLU A 333 -7.15 -3.93 -14.87
CA GLU A 333 -6.39 -5.16 -14.59
C GLU A 333 -7.13 -6.12 -13.61
N GLU A 334 -8.19 -5.64 -12.95
CA GLU A 334 -9.03 -6.44 -12.03
C GLU A 334 -10.21 -7.13 -12.74
N ALA A 335 -10.54 -6.76 -13.98
CA ALA A 335 -11.59 -7.35 -14.82
C ALA A 335 -11.03 -8.41 -15.75
#